data_9f0c400dc59dee8a0d18df9a934a3aac
#
_entry.id   9f0c400dc59dee8a0d18df9a934a3aac
#
_cell.length_a   1.000
_cell.length_b   1.000
_cell.length_c   1.000
_cell.angle_alpha   90.00
_cell.angle_beta   90.00
_cell.angle_gamma   90.00
#
_symmetry.space_group_name_H-M   'P 1'
#
loop_
_entity.id
_entity.type
_entity.pdbx_description
1 polymer ?
#
loop_
_entity_poly.entity_id
_entity_poly.type
_entity_poly.pdbx_seq_one_letter_code
_entity_poly.pdbx_strand_id
1 'polypeptide(L)'
;MIRTTLLLAAAAVLIPAAHAQTPLDPCTLLTPDQIKAVLNSPVEPGQPGVAKGSDECTWGDANGDDRVYIALRPAADFHTFRKQIEKNGGQVTPVTGLGDDAFFVSPDESSSALYVLTKTHLLLLTVTPPDSTQQQVQAAEKALATQILPKL
;
A
#
# COMPACT_ATOMS: atom_id res chain seq x y z
N MET A 1 46.57 53.47 -26.72
CA MET A 1 46.47 52.64 -25.52
C MET A 1 45.01 52.36 -25.25
N ILE A 2 44.52 51.19 -25.69
CA ILE A 2 43.10 50.79 -25.56
C ILE A 2 43.03 49.80 -24.39
N ARG A 3 42.33 50.19 -23.32
CA ARG A 3 42.08 49.31 -22.17
C ARG A 3 40.77 48.53 -22.43
N THR A 4 40.93 47.25 -22.67
CA THR A 4 39.79 46.33 -22.81
C THR A 4 39.37 45.81 -21.42
N THR A 5 38.19 46.22 -20.95
CA THR A 5 37.62 45.76 -19.69
C THR A 5 36.82 44.47 -19.94
N LEU A 6 37.29 43.35 -19.40
CA LEU A 6 36.57 42.05 -19.45
C LEU A 6 35.51 42.04 -18.33
N LEU A 7 34.23 41.96 -18.72
CA LEU A 7 33.11 41.73 -17.82
C LEU A 7 32.91 40.21 -17.67
N LEU A 8 33.21 39.65 -16.47
CA LEU A 8 32.85 38.29 -16.10
C LEU A 8 31.38 38.28 -15.70
N ALA A 9 30.53 37.63 -16.47
CA ALA A 9 29.16 37.34 -16.10
C ALA A 9 29.12 36.02 -15.29
N ALA A 10 28.84 36.12 -13.99
CA ALA A 10 28.62 34.94 -13.14
C ALA A 10 27.21 34.41 -13.35
N ALA A 11 27.07 33.24 -13.99
CA ALA A 11 25.81 32.55 -14.14
C ALA A 11 25.51 31.78 -12.81
N ALA A 12 24.49 32.23 -12.06
CA ALA A 12 23.98 31.52 -10.90
C ALA A 12 23.18 30.30 -11.34
N VAL A 13 23.68 29.10 -11.10
CA VAL A 13 22.97 27.83 -11.34
C VAL A 13 21.99 27.62 -10.18
N LEU A 14 20.69 27.81 -10.44
CA LEU A 14 19.62 27.44 -9.51
C LEU A 14 19.49 25.91 -9.50
N ILE A 15 20.01 25.26 -8.48
CA ILE A 15 19.81 23.84 -8.25
C ILE A 15 18.40 23.66 -7.63
N PRO A 16 17.45 22.98 -8.29
CA PRO A 16 16.15 22.69 -7.66
C PRO A 16 16.39 21.81 -6.44
N ALA A 17 15.92 22.26 -5.28
CA ALA A 17 15.91 21.46 -4.06
C ALA A 17 14.99 20.25 -4.29
N ALA A 18 15.56 19.05 -4.41
CA ALA A 18 14.80 17.81 -4.40
C ALA A 18 14.12 17.72 -3.02
N HIS A 19 12.79 17.89 -3.02
CA HIS A 19 12.00 17.66 -1.83
C HIS A 19 12.07 16.16 -1.54
N ALA A 20 12.79 15.77 -0.51
CA ALA A 20 12.74 14.42 0.03
C ALA A 20 11.30 14.20 0.52
N GLN A 21 10.50 13.43 -0.21
CA GLN A 21 9.18 13.01 0.25
C GLN A 21 9.38 12.18 1.51
N THR A 22 8.74 12.60 2.60
CA THR A 22 8.69 11.78 3.81
C THR A 22 8.06 10.44 3.46
N PRO A 23 8.69 9.30 3.79
CA PRO A 23 8.09 8.00 3.56
C PRO A 23 6.70 7.94 4.15
N LEU A 24 5.73 7.44 3.38
CA LEU A 24 4.36 7.27 3.84
C LEU A 24 4.33 6.16 4.89
N ASP A 25 3.78 6.46 6.08
CA ASP A 25 3.63 5.48 7.16
C ASP A 25 2.33 4.68 6.93
N PRO A 26 2.40 3.35 6.63
CA PRO A 26 1.22 2.53 6.40
C PRO A 26 0.25 2.49 7.58
N CYS A 27 0.74 2.67 8.82
CA CYS A 27 -0.10 2.68 10.01
C CYS A 27 -1.01 3.92 10.11
N THR A 28 -0.77 4.96 9.30
CA THR A 28 -1.64 6.13 9.22
C THR A 28 -2.77 6.00 8.18
N LEU A 29 -2.74 4.94 7.37
CA LEU A 29 -3.70 4.75 6.28
C LEU A 29 -5.09 4.34 6.75
N LEU A 30 -5.17 3.62 7.88
CA LEU A 30 -6.43 3.22 8.50
C LEU A 30 -6.42 3.52 10.00
N THR A 31 -7.61 3.80 10.54
CA THR A 31 -7.84 3.87 11.98
C THR A 31 -8.54 2.61 12.48
N PRO A 32 -8.41 2.25 13.77
CA PRO A 32 -9.17 1.14 14.36
C PRO A 32 -10.68 1.25 14.14
N ASP A 33 -11.26 2.46 14.20
CA ASP A 33 -12.68 2.68 13.99
C ASP A 33 -13.11 2.42 12.53
N GLN A 34 -12.27 2.77 11.55
CA GLN A 34 -12.52 2.46 10.15
C GLN A 34 -12.50 0.94 9.89
N ILE A 35 -11.55 0.23 10.47
CA ILE A 35 -11.47 -1.23 10.39
C ILE A 35 -12.68 -1.87 11.08
N LYS A 36 -13.00 -1.44 12.30
CA LYS A 36 -14.17 -1.91 13.04
C LYS A 36 -15.47 -1.72 12.26
N ALA A 37 -15.64 -0.60 11.58
CA ALA A 37 -16.84 -0.35 10.77
C ALA A 37 -17.01 -1.34 9.61
N VAL A 38 -15.89 -1.84 9.05
CA VAL A 38 -15.90 -2.80 7.93
C VAL A 38 -15.98 -4.24 8.43
N LEU A 39 -15.20 -4.61 9.45
CA LEU A 39 -15.10 -5.99 9.94
C LEU A 39 -16.14 -6.34 11.01
N ASN A 40 -16.87 -5.34 11.55
CA ASN A 40 -17.72 -5.48 12.72
C ASN A 40 -17.00 -6.13 13.94
N SER A 41 -15.69 -5.95 14.00
CA SER A 41 -14.80 -6.48 15.05
C SER A 41 -13.81 -5.38 15.47
N PRO A 42 -13.62 -5.15 16.78
CA PRO A 42 -12.64 -4.19 17.26
C PRO A 42 -11.23 -4.68 16.97
N VAL A 43 -10.33 -3.73 16.70
CA VAL A 43 -8.89 -3.98 16.57
C VAL A 43 -8.12 -2.98 17.42
N GLU A 44 -6.91 -3.38 17.82
CA GLU A 44 -5.94 -2.53 18.50
C GLU A 44 -5.29 -1.53 17.51
N PRO A 45 -4.63 -0.49 18.00
CA PRO A 45 -3.85 0.41 17.15
C PRO A 45 -2.83 -0.32 16.28
N GLY A 46 -2.65 0.16 15.03
CA GLY A 46 -1.74 -0.44 14.08
C GLY A 46 -0.30 -0.52 14.60
N GLN A 47 0.33 -1.64 14.35
CA GLN A 47 1.73 -1.90 14.71
C GLN A 47 2.57 -1.94 13.43
N PRO A 48 3.64 -1.11 13.32
CA PRO A 48 4.54 -1.17 12.18
C PRO A 48 5.31 -2.48 12.17
N GLY A 49 5.73 -2.92 10.98
CA GLY A 49 6.62 -4.07 10.85
C GLY A 49 7.91 -3.89 11.65
N VAL A 50 8.57 -5.00 11.97
CA VAL A 50 9.74 -5.03 12.89
C VAL A 50 10.97 -4.26 12.39
N ALA A 51 11.10 -4.04 11.08
CA ALA A 51 12.19 -3.26 10.52
C ALA A 51 11.92 -1.75 10.69
N LYS A 52 12.95 -1.00 11.10
CA LYS A 52 12.84 0.47 11.20
C LYS A 52 12.50 1.07 9.83
N GLY A 53 11.42 1.85 9.76
CA GLY A 53 10.93 2.39 8.50
C GLY A 53 10.23 1.34 7.64
N SER A 54 9.61 0.34 8.28
CA SER A 54 8.84 -0.69 7.60
C SER A 54 7.72 -0.09 6.75
N ASP A 55 7.59 -0.59 5.54
CA ASP A 55 6.49 -0.26 4.63
C ASP A 55 5.24 -1.11 4.92
N GLU A 56 5.11 -1.59 6.15
CA GLU A 56 4.08 -2.53 6.58
C GLU A 56 3.40 -2.07 7.88
N CYS A 57 2.12 -2.39 8.02
CA CYS A 57 1.38 -2.21 9.26
C CYS A 57 0.37 -3.34 9.46
N THR A 58 0.24 -3.78 10.72
CA THR A 58 -0.71 -4.82 11.13
C THR A 58 -1.62 -4.30 12.24
N TRP A 59 -2.91 -4.57 12.14
CA TRP A 59 -3.90 -4.36 13.19
C TRP A 59 -4.41 -5.72 13.66
N GLY A 60 -4.09 -6.07 14.89
CA GLY A 60 -4.57 -7.27 15.56
C GLY A 60 -5.79 -7.00 16.44
N ASP A 61 -6.43 -8.06 16.91
CA ASP A 61 -7.44 -7.96 17.96
C ASP A 61 -6.82 -8.11 19.36
N ALA A 62 -7.66 -8.00 20.41
CA ALA A 62 -7.20 -8.11 21.80
C ALA A 62 -6.65 -9.51 22.17
N ASN A 63 -6.87 -10.53 21.34
CA ASN A 63 -6.31 -11.87 21.50
C ASN A 63 -4.95 -12.02 20.82
N GLY A 64 -4.52 -11.01 20.05
CA GLY A 64 -3.29 -11.00 19.28
C GLY A 64 -3.40 -11.64 17.90
N ASP A 65 -4.62 -11.91 17.43
CA ASP A 65 -4.85 -12.38 16.06
C ASP A 65 -4.76 -11.20 15.08
N ASP A 66 -3.96 -11.34 14.04
CA ASP A 66 -3.85 -10.35 12.98
C ASP A 66 -5.16 -10.28 12.18
N ARG A 67 -5.76 -9.09 12.12
CA ARG A 67 -7.05 -8.86 11.44
C ARG A 67 -6.92 -8.10 10.14
N VAL A 68 -5.99 -7.17 10.06
CA VAL A 68 -5.69 -6.40 8.85
C VAL A 68 -4.18 -6.25 8.72
N TYR A 69 -3.66 -6.51 7.54
CA TYR A 69 -2.27 -6.26 7.19
C TYR A 69 -2.20 -5.42 5.92
N ILE A 70 -1.33 -4.41 5.93
CA ILE A 70 -1.01 -3.57 4.78
C ILE A 70 0.49 -3.61 4.54
N ALA A 71 0.88 -3.74 3.28
CA ALA A 71 2.23 -3.44 2.82
C ALA A 71 2.19 -2.49 1.62
N LEU A 72 3.07 -1.50 1.63
CA LEU A 72 3.33 -0.63 0.49
C LEU A 72 4.63 -1.05 -0.18
N ARG A 73 4.61 -1.11 -1.50
CA ARG A 73 5.78 -1.43 -2.32
C ARG A 73 5.87 -0.44 -3.49
N PRO A 74 7.03 -0.33 -4.15
CA PRO A 74 7.11 0.45 -5.37
C PRO A 74 6.11 -0.03 -6.42
N ALA A 75 5.45 0.89 -7.13
CA ALA A 75 4.49 0.56 -8.18
C ALA A 75 5.08 -0.38 -9.25
N ALA A 76 6.39 -0.25 -9.53
CA ALA A 76 7.11 -1.09 -10.50
C ALA A 76 7.07 -2.60 -10.17
N ASP A 77 6.84 -2.96 -8.91
CA ASP A 77 6.83 -4.36 -8.47
C ASP A 77 5.54 -5.08 -8.84
N PHE A 78 4.43 -4.36 -9.14
CA PHE A 78 3.11 -4.93 -9.38
C PHE A 78 3.10 -6.07 -10.42
N HIS A 79 3.63 -5.82 -11.60
CA HIS A 79 3.65 -6.81 -12.68
C HIS A 79 4.60 -7.97 -12.40
N THR A 80 5.68 -7.72 -11.65
CA THR A 80 6.63 -8.76 -11.23
C THR A 80 5.98 -9.70 -10.23
N PHE A 81 5.29 -9.17 -9.21
CA PHE A 81 4.54 -9.97 -8.24
C PHE A 81 3.46 -10.80 -8.93
N ARG A 82 2.65 -10.19 -9.79
CA ARG A 82 1.60 -10.90 -10.53
C ARG A 82 2.15 -12.09 -11.31
N LYS A 83 3.19 -11.87 -12.12
CA LYS A 83 3.85 -12.94 -12.89
C LYS A 83 4.43 -14.06 -12.01
N GLN A 84 5.01 -13.69 -10.87
CA GLN A 84 5.57 -14.66 -9.94
C GLN A 84 4.48 -15.53 -9.29
N ILE A 85 3.34 -14.92 -8.91
CA ILE A 85 2.18 -15.63 -8.36
C ILE A 85 1.66 -16.62 -9.40
N GLU A 86 1.40 -16.18 -10.63
CA GLU A 86 0.91 -17.01 -11.73
C GLU A 86 1.88 -18.16 -12.05
N LYS A 87 3.20 -17.87 -12.10
CA LYS A 87 4.25 -18.88 -12.32
C LYS A 87 4.29 -19.96 -11.23
N ASN A 88 3.96 -19.60 -9.99
CA ASN A 88 3.92 -20.53 -8.87
C ASN A 88 2.57 -21.26 -8.73
N GLY A 89 1.68 -21.12 -9.72
CA GLY A 89 0.36 -21.78 -9.73
C GLY A 89 -0.72 -21.05 -8.93
N GLY A 90 -0.45 -19.82 -8.48
CA GLY A 90 -1.45 -18.98 -7.81
C GLY A 90 -2.51 -18.48 -8.79
N GLN A 91 -3.77 -18.50 -8.35
CA GLN A 91 -4.88 -17.96 -9.13
C GLN A 91 -4.98 -16.46 -8.91
N VAL A 92 -5.00 -15.70 -10.01
CA VAL A 92 -5.15 -14.25 -10.02
C VAL A 92 -6.51 -13.92 -10.61
N THR A 93 -7.35 -13.22 -9.83
CA THR A 93 -8.67 -12.75 -10.25
C THR A 93 -8.65 -11.24 -10.41
N PRO A 94 -8.82 -10.69 -11.63
CA PRO A 94 -8.84 -9.25 -11.86
C PRO A 94 -9.94 -8.54 -11.07
N VAL A 95 -9.66 -7.33 -10.60
CA VAL A 95 -10.61 -6.45 -9.90
C VAL A 95 -10.68 -5.14 -10.66
N THR A 96 -11.89 -4.66 -10.92
CA THR A 96 -12.13 -3.37 -11.58
C THR A 96 -12.55 -2.30 -10.58
N GLY A 97 -12.22 -1.03 -10.90
CA GLY A 97 -12.66 0.13 -10.11
C GLY A 97 -11.82 0.42 -8.87
N LEU A 98 -10.63 -0.19 -8.73
CA LEU A 98 -9.67 0.10 -7.69
C LEU A 98 -8.30 0.44 -8.30
N GLY A 99 -7.79 1.63 -8.01
CA GLY A 99 -6.51 2.10 -8.52
C GLY A 99 -6.41 2.11 -10.04
N ASP A 100 -5.20 1.96 -10.57
CA ASP A 100 -4.91 1.87 -12.00
C ASP A 100 -5.07 0.43 -12.52
N ASP A 101 -4.78 -0.58 -11.69
CA ASP A 101 -5.01 -2.02 -11.90
C ASP A 101 -5.12 -2.71 -10.53
N ALA A 102 -5.88 -3.81 -10.44
CA ALA A 102 -6.00 -4.58 -9.22
C ALA A 102 -6.33 -6.05 -9.47
N PHE A 103 -5.93 -6.91 -8.53
CA PHE A 103 -6.31 -8.32 -8.56
C PHE A 103 -6.35 -8.92 -7.16
N PHE A 104 -7.16 -9.97 -7.02
CA PHE A 104 -7.11 -10.87 -5.87
C PHE A 104 -6.20 -12.05 -6.13
N VAL A 105 -5.56 -12.51 -5.06
CA VAL A 105 -4.94 -13.84 -4.96
C VAL A 105 -5.66 -14.59 -3.85
N SER A 106 -6.14 -15.78 -4.17
CA SER A 106 -6.85 -16.62 -3.21
C SER A 106 -6.12 -17.95 -3.09
N PRO A 107 -5.32 -18.15 -2.04
CA PRO A 107 -4.59 -19.40 -1.85
C PRO A 107 -5.51 -20.57 -1.44
N ASP A 108 -6.66 -20.29 -0.85
CA ASP A 108 -7.69 -21.24 -0.42
C ASP A 108 -9.09 -20.63 -0.47
N GLU A 109 -10.11 -21.39 -0.03
CA GLU A 109 -11.53 -20.99 -0.08
C GLU A 109 -11.92 -19.98 1.00
N SER A 110 -11.05 -19.69 1.96
CA SER A 110 -11.34 -18.82 3.11
C SER A 110 -10.47 -17.56 3.17
N SER A 111 -9.40 -17.51 2.38
CA SER A 111 -8.43 -16.42 2.41
C SER A 111 -8.32 -15.69 1.07
N SER A 112 -7.89 -14.46 1.16
CA SER A 112 -7.67 -13.58 0.02
C SER A 112 -6.56 -12.57 0.33
N ALA A 113 -5.94 -12.06 -0.73
CA ALA A 113 -5.04 -10.92 -0.67
C ALA A 113 -5.34 -10.02 -1.86
N LEU A 114 -5.59 -8.75 -1.61
CA LEU A 114 -5.85 -7.73 -2.62
C LEU A 114 -4.56 -6.98 -2.95
N TYR A 115 -4.20 -6.95 -4.22
CA TYR A 115 -3.11 -6.17 -4.78
C TYR A 115 -3.68 -5.03 -5.61
N VAL A 116 -3.29 -3.78 -5.31
CA VAL A 116 -3.77 -2.59 -6.04
C VAL A 116 -2.58 -1.77 -6.51
N LEU A 117 -2.53 -1.51 -7.80
CA LEU A 117 -1.57 -0.59 -8.41
C LEU A 117 -2.12 0.83 -8.36
N THR A 118 -1.29 1.76 -7.89
CA THR A 118 -1.48 3.20 -8.07
C THR A 118 -0.30 3.77 -8.84
N LYS A 119 -0.31 5.06 -9.15
CA LYS A 119 0.82 5.72 -9.86
C LYS A 119 2.15 5.60 -9.12
N THR A 120 2.11 5.51 -7.80
CA THR A 120 3.30 5.60 -6.94
C THR A 120 3.57 4.33 -6.15
N HIS A 121 2.53 3.55 -5.82
CA HIS A 121 2.63 2.40 -4.93
C HIS A 121 1.89 1.18 -5.46
N LEU A 122 2.40 0.01 -5.10
CA LEU A 122 1.66 -1.23 -5.02
C LEU A 122 1.17 -1.36 -3.56
N LEU A 123 -0.14 -1.37 -3.36
CA LEU A 123 -0.77 -1.72 -2.09
C LEU A 123 -1.03 -3.22 -2.06
N LEU A 124 -0.51 -3.91 -1.05
CA LEU A 124 -0.94 -5.25 -0.64
C LEU A 124 -1.80 -5.10 0.61
N LEU A 125 -3.00 -5.65 0.56
CA LEU A 125 -3.95 -5.67 1.67
C LEU A 125 -4.47 -7.08 1.89
N THR A 126 -4.37 -7.57 3.14
CA THR A 126 -5.04 -8.79 3.58
C THR A 126 -5.92 -8.51 4.77
N VAL A 127 -7.04 -9.22 4.82
CA VAL A 127 -8.03 -9.10 5.89
C VAL A 127 -8.40 -10.49 6.37
N THR A 128 -8.42 -10.68 7.69
CA THR A 128 -8.75 -11.96 8.34
C THR A 128 -9.90 -11.76 9.32
N PRO A 129 -11.14 -11.55 8.85
CA PRO A 129 -12.29 -11.45 9.75
C PRO A 129 -12.63 -12.84 10.29
N PRO A 130 -13.10 -12.94 11.54
CA PRO A 130 -13.51 -14.23 12.10
C PRO A 130 -14.70 -14.82 11.33
N ASP A 131 -14.73 -16.14 11.19
CA ASP A 131 -15.84 -16.93 10.63
C ASP A 131 -16.39 -16.42 9.27
N SER A 132 -15.50 -15.90 8.41
CA SER A 132 -15.88 -15.27 7.14
C SER A 132 -15.64 -16.18 5.94
N THR A 133 -16.53 -16.07 4.95
CA THR A 133 -16.32 -16.64 3.63
C THR A 133 -15.34 -15.80 2.82
N GLN A 134 -14.69 -16.39 1.82
CA GLN A 134 -13.81 -15.68 0.88
C GLN A 134 -14.48 -14.43 0.27
N GLN A 135 -15.77 -14.53 -0.09
CA GLN A 135 -16.51 -13.40 -0.65
C GLN A 135 -16.63 -12.23 0.34
N GLN A 136 -16.82 -12.53 1.63
CA GLN A 136 -16.87 -11.51 2.69
C GLN A 136 -15.49 -10.90 2.92
N VAL A 137 -14.43 -11.71 2.90
CA VAL A 137 -13.03 -11.23 2.97
C VAL A 137 -12.74 -10.26 1.83
N GLN A 138 -13.02 -10.65 0.58
CA GLN A 138 -12.82 -9.81 -0.60
C GLN A 138 -13.65 -8.52 -0.56
N ALA A 139 -14.88 -8.57 -0.04
CA ALA A 139 -15.71 -7.38 0.14
C ALA A 139 -15.09 -6.41 1.17
N ALA A 140 -14.57 -6.93 2.28
CA ALA A 140 -13.88 -6.15 3.30
C ALA A 140 -12.58 -5.53 2.77
N GLU A 141 -11.76 -6.29 2.03
CA GLU A 141 -10.55 -5.80 1.38
C GLU A 141 -10.85 -4.65 0.42
N LYS A 142 -11.87 -4.77 -0.43
CA LYS A 142 -12.31 -3.68 -1.32
C LYS A 142 -12.75 -2.44 -0.56
N ALA A 143 -13.54 -2.62 0.51
CA ALA A 143 -14.04 -1.51 1.33
C ALA A 143 -12.92 -0.75 2.02
N LEU A 144 -11.92 -1.45 2.58
CA LEU A 144 -10.75 -0.82 3.19
C LEU A 144 -9.83 -0.20 2.15
N ALA A 145 -9.57 -0.87 1.02
CA ALA A 145 -8.78 -0.31 -0.07
C ALA A 145 -9.37 1.01 -0.58
N THR A 146 -10.70 1.11 -0.71
CA THR A 146 -11.38 2.37 -1.12
C THR A 146 -11.11 3.52 -0.15
N GLN A 147 -10.90 3.25 1.14
CA GLN A 147 -10.55 4.26 2.14
C GLN A 147 -9.05 4.63 2.14
N ILE A 148 -8.21 3.70 1.70
CA ILE A 148 -6.74 3.87 1.63
C ILE A 148 -6.34 4.66 0.38
N LEU A 149 -6.88 4.31 -0.79
CA LEU A 149 -6.45 4.83 -2.10
C LEU A 149 -6.37 6.35 -2.21
N PRO A 150 -7.31 7.16 -1.63
CA PRO A 150 -7.20 8.62 -1.67
C PRO A 150 -6.00 9.19 -0.91
N LYS A 151 -5.30 8.37 -0.11
CA LYS A 151 -4.16 8.78 0.71
C LYS A 151 -2.81 8.39 0.09
N LEU A 152 -2.82 7.59 -1.00
CA LEU A 152 -1.65 7.15 -1.78
C LEU A 152 -1.41 8.06 -2.98
#